data_dcdd13d1db6290630cf9be8ebdcb70c9
#
_entry.id   dcdd13d1db6290630cf9be8ebdcb70c9
#
_cell.length_a   1.000
_cell.length_b   1.000
_cell.length_c   1.000
_cell.angle_alpha   90.00
_cell.angle_beta   90.00
_cell.angle_gamma   90.00
#
_symmetry.space_group_name_H-M   'P 1'
#
loop_
_entity.id
_entity.type
_entity.pdbx_description
1 polymer ?
#
loop_
_entity_poly.entity_id
_entity_poly.type
_entity_poly.pdbx_seq_one_letter_code
_entity_poly.pdbx_strand_id
1 'polypeptide(L)'
;YVNCFNPYPVWISDSLFVRQTMDGPRPSRISAAERIAPTHYRLRTTAGDAGIDRVDIYLVDTVCRMAVFAFSNDRKTERFQSLYVPFETGLEMDMIDFHSLELPDESEVEWDETDFEALISGAVPLRETDPKTDKTNNE
;
A
#
# COMPACT_ATOMS: atom_id res chain seq x y z
N TYR A 1 -2.60 -3.83 -7.98
CA TYR A 1 -2.58 -2.90 -6.83
C TYR A 1 -2.15 -1.51 -7.28
N VAL A 2 -2.78 -0.51 -6.74
CA VAL A 2 -2.44 0.91 -6.95
C VAL A 2 -2.04 1.54 -5.63
N ASN A 3 -1.05 2.43 -5.68
CA ASN A 3 -0.57 3.15 -4.52
C ASN A 3 -1.62 4.20 -4.07
N CYS A 4 -1.85 4.32 -2.77
CA CYS A 4 -2.81 5.27 -2.22
C CYS A 4 -2.33 6.73 -2.27
N PHE A 5 -1.02 6.95 -2.43
CA PHE A 5 -0.41 8.29 -2.37
C PHE A 5 0.01 8.84 -3.75
N ASN A 6 0.12 7.97 -4.75
CA ASN A 6 0.51 8.34 -6.10
C ASN A 6 -0.12 7.39 -7.13
N PRO A 7 -0.13 7.73 -8.43
CA PRO A 7 -0.77 6.92 -9.46
C PRO A 7 0.03 5.68 -9.89
N TYR A 8 1.11 5.32 -9.20
CA TYR A 8 1.99 4.24 -9.62
C TYR A 8 1.53 2.88 -9.10
N PRO A 9 1.10 1.97 -9.99
CA PRO A 9 0.68 0.65 -9.59
C PRO A 9 1.85 -0.32 -9.36
N VAL A 10 1.53 -1.45 -8.75
CA VAL A 10 2.34 -2.66 -8.78
C VAL A 10 1.53 -3.78 -9.41
N TRP A 11 2.21 -4.63 -10.17
CA TRP A 11 1.64 -5.85 -10.77
C TRP A 11 2.39 -7.06 -10.22
N ILE A 12 1.64 -8.07 -9.84
CA ILE A 12 2.17 -9.32 -9.32
C ILE A 12 1.60 -10.45 -10.16
N SER A 13 2.49 -11.26 -10.72
CA SER A 13 2.13 -12.51 -11.39
C SER A 13 2.83 -13.68 -10.70
N ASP A 14 2.69 -14.88 -11.24
CA ASP A 14 3.35 -16.06 -10.70
C ASP A 14 4.88 -15.97 -10.71
N SER A 15 5.46 -15.14 -11.59
CA SER A 15 6.89 -15.08 -11.80
C SER A 15 7.49 -13.69 -11.73
N LEU A 16 6.66 -12.64 -11.80
CA LEU A 16 7.15 -11.26 -11.87
C LEU A 16 6.44 -10.36 -10.84
N PHE A 17 7.23 -9.51 -10.25
CA PHE A 17 6.79 -8.33 -9.50
C PHE A 17 7.24 -7.10 -10.27
N VAL A 18 6.30 -6.26 -10.66
CA VAL A 18 6.60 -5.04 -11.43
C VAL A 18 6.10 -3.83 -10.65
N ARG A 19 7.01 -2.94 -10.31
CA ARG A 19 6.70 -1.66 -9.69
C ARG A 19 6.84 -0.55 -10.71
N GLN A 20 5.77 0.20 -10.93
CA GLN A 20 5.82 1.40 -11.76
C GLN A 20 6.48 2.54 -10.96
N THR A 21 7.41 3.22 -11.60
CA THR A 21 8.08 4.39 -11.06
C THR A 21 7.98 5.55 -12.06
N MET A 22 8.40 6.72 -11.64
CA MET A 22 8.50 7.91 -12.50
C MET A 22 9.41 7.67 -13.73
N ASP A 23 10.42 6.81 -13.56
CA ASP A 23 11.39 6.46 -14.61
C ASP A 23 10.95 5.24 -15.46
N GLY A 24 9.75 4.73 -15.23
CA GLY A 24 9.19 3.58 -15.94
C GLY A 24 9.00 2.35 -15.05
N PRO A 25 8.60 1.21 -15.66
CA PRO A 25 8.40 -0.02 -14.92
C PRO A 25 9.71 -0.63 -14.46
N ARG A 26 9.70 -1.17 -13.25
CA ARG A 26 10.83 -1.88 -12.62
C ARG A 26 10.43 -3.34 -12.39
N PRO A 27 10.71 -4.23 -13.34
CA PRO A 27 10.42 -5.65 -13.17
C PRO A 27 11.47 -6.33 -12.31
N SER A 28 11.00 -7.26 -11.48
CA SER A 28 11.83 -8.18 -10.72
C SER A 28 11.25 -9.57 -10.81
N ARG A 29 12.11 -10.58 -10.96
CA ARG A 29 11.65 -11.97 -10.97
C ARG A 29 11.37 -12.42 -9.54
N ILE A 30 10.23 -13.06 -9.31
CA ILE A 30 9.91 -13.68 -8.04
C ILE A 30 10.61 -15.04 -7.96
N SER A 31 11.53 -15.20 -7.03
CA SER A 31 12.26 -16.45 -6.79
C SER A 31 11.60 -17.33 -5.72
N ALA A 32 10.86 -16.73 -4.80
CA ALA A 32 10.12 -17.43 -3.76
C ALA A 32 8.95 -16.58 -3.27
N ALA A 33 7.86 -17.25 -2.89
CA ALA A 33 6.71 -16.64 -2.26
C ALA A 33 6.34 -17.46 -1.03
N GLU A 34 6.09 -16.80 0.09
CA GLU A 34 5.86 -17.44 1.37
C GLU A 34 4.76 -16.73 2.13
N ARG A 35 3.84 -17.48 2.73
CA ARG A 35 2.88 -16.96 3.68
C ARG A 35 3.45 -17.07 5.09
N ILE A 36 3.85 -15.94 5.67
CA ILE A 36 4.45 -15.88 7.00
C ILE A 36 3.38 -16.01 8.09
N ALA A 37 2.24 -15.36 7.89
CA ALA A 37 1.11 -15.34 8.80
C ALA A 37 -0.19 -15.17 8.00
N PRO A 38 -1.38 -15.28 8.59
CA PRO A 38 -2.65 -15.16 7.86
C PRO A 38 -2.79 -13.86 7.04
N THR A 39 -2.15 -12.78 7.45
CA THR A 39 -2.20 -11.47 6.78
C THR A 39 -0.83 -10.96 6.33
N HIS A 40 0.19 -11.80 6.41
CA HIS A 40 1.55 -11.42 6.04
C HIS A 40 2.13 -12.38 5.00
N TYR A 41 2.50 -11.84 3.86
CA TYR A 41 3.14 -12.56 2.75
C TYR A 41 4.51 -11.96 2.50
N ARG A 42 5.45 -12.79 2.09
CA ARG A 42 6.79 -12.37 1.71
C ARG A 42 7.14 -12.89 0.32
N LEU A 43 7.57 -11.98 -0.53
CA LEU A 43 8.15 -12.30 -1.82
C LEU A 43 9.66 -12.08 -1.76
N ARG A 44 10.40 -13.04 -2.30
CA ARG A 44 11.82 -12.88 -2.62
C ARG A 44 11.92 -12.57 -4.09
N THR A 45 12.64 -11.51 -4.42
CA THR A 45 12.78 -11.04 -5.79
C THR A 45 14.27 -10.92 -6.17
N THR A 46 14.54 -10.91 -7.46
CA THR A 46 15.86 -10.52 -7.95
C THR A 46 16.06 -9.02 -7.70
N ALA A 47 17.28 -8.61 -7.36
CA ALA A 47 17.61 -7.23 -6.98
C ALA A 47 17.62 -6.25 -8.19
N GLY A 48 16.62 -6.34 -9.07
CA GLY A 48 16.51 -5.52 -10.28
C GLY A 48 15.91 -4.13 -10.07
N ASP A 49 15.20 -3.92 -8.96
CA ASP A 49 14.55 -2.65 -8.63
C ASP A 49 15.27 -2.02 -7.42
N ALA A 50 16.18 -1.08 -7.69
CA ALA A 50 16.93 -0.34 -6.67
C ALA A 50 17.59 -1.23 -5.61
N GLY A 51 18.04 -2.44 -5.99
CA GLY A 51 18.62 -3.40 -5.06
C GLY A 51 17.61 -4.11 -4.15
N ILE A 52 16.32 -3.91 -4.31
CA ILE A 52 15.28 -4.56 -3.53
C ILE A 52 15.23 -6.05 -3.89
N ASP A 53 15.30 -6.90 -2.89
CA ASP A 53 15.24 -8.37 -3.03
C ASP A 53 14.15 -9.00 -2.15
N ARG A 54 13.42 -8.19 -1.39
CA ARG A 54 12.35 -8.63 -0.52
C ARG A 54 11.18 -7.66 -0.50
N VAL A 55 9.98 -8.19 -0.65
CA VAL A 55 8.73 -7.44 -0.51
C VAL A 55 7.87 -8.15 0.53
N ASP A 56 7.63 -7.51 1.65
CA ASP A 56 6.67 -7.97 2.65
C ASP A 56 5.33 -7.27 2.41
N ILE A 57 4.26 -8.05 2.34
CA ILE A 57 2.91 -7.58 2.10
C ILE A 57 2.08 -7.86 3.34
N TYR A 58 1.61 -6.82 3.99
CA TYR A 58 0.75 -6.91 5.17
C TYR A 58 -0.66 -6.46 4.81
N LEU A 59 -1.62 -7.38 4.86
CA LEU A 59 -3.03 -7.02 4.70
C LEU A 59 -3.51 -6.32 5.97
N VAL A 60 -3.82 -5.05 5.86
CA VAL A 60 -4.21 -4.22 7.00
C VAL A 60 -5.70 -3.96 7.07
N ASP A 61 -6.41 -4.14 5.96
CA ASP A 61 -7.87 -4.17 5.89
C ASP A 61 -8.29 -5.31 4.93
N THR A 62 -8.88 -6.37 5.47
CA THR A 62 -9.26 -7.54 4.69
C THR A 62 -10.54 -7.34 3.88
N VAL A 63 -11.35 -6.34 4.21
CA VAL A 63 -12.60 -6.04 3.48
C VAL A 63 -12.31 -5.37 2.15
N CYS A 64 -11.54 -4.28 2.14
CA CYS A 64 -11.12 -3.61 0.92
C CYS A 64 -9.78 -4.11 0.38
N ARG A 65 -9.17 -5.09 1.04
CA ARG A 65 -7.87 -5.70 0.70
C ARG A 65 -6.73 -4.68 0.63
N MET A 66 -6.80 -3.65 1.46
CA MET A 66 -5.73 -2.68 1.60
C MET A 66 -4.50 -3.32 2.24
N ALA A 67 -3.34 -3.03 1.71
CA ALA A 67 -2.09 -3.65 2.15
C ALA A 67 -0.96 -2.63 2.26
N VAL A 68 -0.11 -2.82 3.27
CA VAL A 68 1.20 -2.17 3.35
C VAL A 68 2.21 -3.06 2.64
N PHE A 69 2.92 -2.49 1.67
CA PHE A 69 4.05 -3.13 1.02
C PHE A 69 5.33 -2.55 1.59
N ALA A 70 6.13 -3.41 2.21
CA ALA A 70 7.44 -3.05 2.76
C ALA A 70 8.53 -3.61 1.86
N PHE A 71 9.26 -2.71 1.22
CA PHE A 71 10.35 -3.02 0.30
C PHE A 71 11.68 -2.92 1.03
N SER A 72 12.50 -3.93 0.90
CA SER A 72 13.80 -3.96 1.56
C SER A 72 14.80 -4.83 0.81
N ASN A 73 16.06 -4.75 1.21
CA ASN A 73 17.10 -5.68 0.80
C ASN A 73 17.77 -6.33 2.02
N ASP A 74 18.44 -7.46 1.81
CA ASP A 74 19.12 -8.18 2.89
C ASP A 74 20.27 -7.38 3.53
N ARG A 75 20.83 -6.43 2.79
CA ARG A 75 21.85 -5.50 3.29
C ARG A 75 21.30 -4.35 4.12
N LYS A 76 19.97 -4.20 4.15
CA LYS A 76 19.23 -3.15 4.87
C LYS A 76 19.65 -1.72 4.47
N THR A 77 20.18 -1.54 3.27
CA THR A 77 20.56 -0.23 2.72
C THR A 77 19.37 0.51 2.13
N GLU A 78 18.37 -0.24 1.64
CA GLU A 78 17.13 0.31 1.10
C GLU A 78 15.95 -0.24 1.88
N ARG A 79 15.12 0.66 2.38
CA ARG A 79 13.87 0.34 3.09
C ARG A 79 12.87 1.43 2.85
N PHE A 80 11.70 1.08 2.34
CA PHE A 80 10.57 1.98 2.28
C PHE A 80 9.26 1.20 2.33
N GLN A 81 8.20 1.88 2.73
CA GLN A 81 6.87 1.31 2.86
C GLN A 81 5.88 2.18 2.10
N SER A 82 4.83 1.56 1.59
CA SER A 82 3.73 2.27 0.95
C SER A 82 2.43 1.51 1.10
N LEU A 83 1.33 2.22 0.98
CA LEU A 83 -0.02 1.68 1.11
C LEU A 83 -0.61 1.47 -0.28
N TYR A 84 -1.15 0.29 -0.50
CA TYR A 84 -1.75 -0.11 -1.78
C TYR A 84 -3.15 -0.70 -1.58
N VAL A 85 -3.98 -0.53 -2.58
CA VAL A 85 -5.29 -1.17 -2.70
C VAL A 85 -5.40 -1.87 -4.05
N PRO A 86 -6.25 -2.90 -4.19
CA PRO A 86 -6.59 -3.44 -5.49
C PRO A 86 -7.10 -2.34 -6.41
N PHE A 87 -6.88 -2.48 -7.72
CA PHE A 87 -7.26 -1.48 -8.71
C PHE A 87 -8.76 -1.13 -8.63
N GLU A 88 -9.63 -2.13 -8.49
CA GLU A 88 -11.08 -1.94 -8.37
C GLU A 88 -11.44 -1.11 -7.13
N THR A 89 -10.79 -1.36 -6.01
CA THR A 89 -10.98 -0.57 -4.79
C THR A 89 -10.52 0.87 -4.97
N GLY A 90 -9.39 1.07 -5.66
CA GLY A 90 -8.88 2.41 -5.96
C GLY A 90 -9.83 3.25 -6.81
N LEU A 91 -10.58 2.62 -7.71
CA LEU A 91 -11.59 3.30 -8.52
C LEU A 91 -12.80 3.78 -7.71
N GLU A 92 -13.09 3.15 -6.58
CA GLU A 92 -14.20 3.50 -5.69
C GLU A 92 -13.81 4.54 -4.62
N MET A 93 -12.52 4.82 -4.49
CA MET A 93 -12.03 5.81 -3.51
C MET A 93 -12.22 7.23 -4.04
N ASP A 94 -12.53 8.15 -3.13
CA ASP A 94 -12.55 9.56 -3.45
C ASP A 94 -11.17 10.05 -3.85
N MET A 95 -11.12 10.74 -4.98
CA MET A 95 -9.89 11.36 -5.47
C MET A 95 -9.88 12.83 -5.10
N ILE A 96 -8.78 13.28 -4.52
CA ILE A 96 -8.54 14.71 -4.33
C ILE A 96 -7.96 15.27 -5.63
N ASP A 97 -8.76 16.07 -6.34
CA ASP A 97 -8.29 16.77 -7.53
C ASP A 97 -7.75 18.15 -7.12
N PHE A 98 -6.43 18.23 -7.03
CA PHE A 98 -5.73 19.46 -6.67
C PHE A 98 -5.82 20.55 -7.74
N HIS A 99 -6.26 20.24 -8.96
CA HIS A 99 -6.42 21.23 -10.03
C HIS A 99 -7.78 21.93 -10.01
N SER A 100 -8.79 21.33 -9.41
CA SER A 100 -10.16 21.86 -9.36
C SER A 100 -10.47 22.60 -8.07
N LEU A 101 -9.63 22.48 -7.05
CA LEU A 101 -9.80 23.14 -5.75
C LEU A 101 -8.94 24.41 -5.68
N GLU A 102 -9.52 25.50 -5.21
CA GLU A 102 -8.73 26.62 -4.67
C GLU A 102 -8.07 26.13 -3.37
N LEU A 103 -6.92 25.51 -3.52
CA LEU A 103 -6.19 25.02 -2.37
C LEU A 103 -5.47 26.16 -1.68
N PRO A 104 -5.46 26.14 -0.31
CA PRO A 104 -4.50 26.95 0.42
C PRO A 104 -3.08 26.59 -0.02
N ASP A 105 -2.15 27.52 0.17
CA ASP A 105 -0.73 27.30 -0.10
C ASP A 105 -0.29 25.96 0.49
N GLU A 106 0.55 25.20 -0.20
CA GLU A 106 1.07 23.90 0.25
C GLU A 106 1.63 23.95 1.68
N SER A 107 2.14 25.12 2.11
CA SER A 107 2.61 25.34 3.48
C SER A 107 1.50 25.34 4.54
N GLU A 108 0.22 25.47 4.16
CA GLU A 108 -0.93 25.47 5.07
C GLU A 108 -1.58 24.11 5.16
N VAL A 109 -1.16 23.11 4.36
CA VAL A 109 -1.68 21.75 4.40
C VAL A 109 -0.88 20.94 5.42
N GLU A 110 -1.55 20.54 6.51
CA GLU A 110 -0.98 19.56 7.41
C GLU A 110 -1.11 18.17 6.79
N TRP A 111 0.03 17.55 6.52
CA TRP A 111 0.10 16.17 6.04
C TRP A 111 0.35 15.26 7.23
N ASP A 112 -0.63 14.43 7.56
CA ASP A 112 -0.44 13.39 8.56
C ASP A 112 0.57 12.35 8.05
N GLU A 113 1.62 12.11 8.82
CA GLU A 113 2.51 10.99 8.54
C GLU A 113 1.79 9.67 8.81
N THR A 114 1.82 8.76 7.84
CA THR A 114 1.24 7.44 8.01
C THR A 114 2.11 6.59 8.93
N ASP A 115 1.55 6.14 10.05
CA ASP A 115 2.19 5.20 10.94
C ASP A 115 1.98 3.76 10.44
N PHE A 116 2.88 3.29 9.60
CA PHE A 116 2.81 1.96 9.02
C PHE A 116 2.95 0.84 10.06
N GLU A 117 3.75 1.05 11.09
CA GLU A 117 3.91 0.07 12.17
C GLU A 117 2.60 -0.12 12.94
N ALA A 118 1.88 0.96 13.22
CA ALA A 118 0.56 0.91 13.86
C ALA A 118 -0.47 0.22 12.96
N LEU A 119 -0.46 0.48 11.65
CA LEU A 119 -1.33 -0.20 10.69
C LEU A 119 -1.04 -1.70 10.64
N ILE A 120 0.21 -2.10 10.55
CA ILE A 120 0.64 -3.50 10.50
C ILE A 120 0.25 -4.24 11.77
N SER A 121 0.39 -3.61 12.92
CA SER A 121 0.02 -4.20 14.21
C SER A 121 -1.50 -4.22 14.47
N GLY A 122 -2.30 -3.53 13.64
CA GLY A 122 -3.73 -3.38 13.83
C GLY A 122 -4.11 -2.40 14.96
N ALA A 123 -3.16 -1.57 15.42
CA ALA A 123 -3.39 -0.61 16.49
C ALA A 123 -4.23 0.60 16.06
N VAL A 124 -4.24 0.92 14.76
CA VAL A 124 -5.03 2.01 14.19
C VAL A 124 -6.10 1.43 13.27
N PRO A 125 -7.39 1.63 13.54
CA PRO A 125 -8.45 1.22 12.63
C PRO A 125 -8.37 2.06 11.34
N LEU A 126 -8.38 1.39 10.19
CA LEU A 126 -8.34 2.04 8.87
C LEU A 126 -9.68 2.68 8.48
N ARG A 127 -10.74 2.24 9.09
CA ARG A 127 -12.08 2.80 8.90
C ARG A 127 -12.55 3.40 10.21
N GLU A 128 -12.90 4.66 10.17
CA GLU A 128 -13.84 5.17 11.14
C GLU A 128 -15.12 4.35 10.98
N THR A 129 -15.53 3.66 12.02
CA THR A 129 -16.85 3.06 12.05
C THR A 129 -17.85 4.19 11.84
N ASP A 130 -18.50 4.20 10.69
CA ASP A 130 -19.55 5.19 10.42
C ASP A 130 -20.59 5.07 11.53
N PRO A 131 -20.76 6.09 12.38
CA PRO A 131 -21.69 6.03 13.50
C PRO A 131 -23.14 5.85 13.05
N LYS A 132 -23.40 5.88 11.74
CA LYS A 132 -24.71 5.63 11.17
C LYS A 132 -25.07 4.15 11.03
N THR A 133 -24.09 3.25 11.09
CA THR A 133 -24.37 1.81 10.99
C THR A 133 -24.86 1.18 12.28
N ASP A 134 -24.68 1.86 13.42
CA ASP A 134 -25.14 1.36 14.72
C ASP A 134 -26.62 1.61 15.02
N LYS A 135 -27.34 2.30 14.13
CA LYS A 135 -28.75 2.64 14.37
C LYS A 135 -29.76 1.68 13.77
N THR A 136 -29.33 0.64 13.07
CA THR A 136 -30.24 -0.30 12.40
C THR A 136 -30.49 -1.58 13.17
N ASN A 137 -29.85 -1.79 14.33
CA ASN A 137 -30.00 -3.04 15.10
C ASN A 137 -30.80 -2.93 16.42
N ASN A 138 -31.58 -1.86 16.61
CA ASN A 138 -32.39 -1.67 17.81
C ASN A 138 -33.91 -1.60 17.53
N GLU A 139 -34.38 -2.41 16.62
CA GLU A 139 -35.83 -2.73 16.53
C GLU A 139 -36.06 -4.22 16.68
#